data_9928831e563fe3c50dcfcafee0e642df
#
_entry.id   9928831e563fe3c50dcfcafee0e642df
#
_cell.length_a   1.000
_cell.length_b   1.000
_cell.length_c   1.000
_cell.angle_alpha   90.00
_cell.angle_beta   90.00
_cell.angle_gamma   90.00
#
_symmetry.space_group_name_H-M   'P 1'
#
loop_
_entity.id
_entity.type
_entity.pdbx_description
1 polymer ?
#
loop_
_entity_poly.entity_id
_entity_poly.type
_entity_poly.pdbx_seq_one_letter_code
_entity_poly.pdbx_strand_id
1 'polypeptide(L)'
;MGTIRRFDLDEIKNKYSSEVFVETGTMFGDGVEYALGFGFDKIISIEIEPAIHETASNSYKNNNKVEIILGDSSKVLPECLSSINGNAIFWLDAHFPGADAGISSYESCKQMEYDTRVPLEAELTAISKRVDSYKDVIIADDLWLYEEGAYGGGNMNEHARQHNQNITKEEVVGK
;
A
#
# COMPACT_ATOMS: atom_id res chain seq x y z
N MET A 1 -3.20 -7.97 -11.61
CA MET A 1 -2.89 -6.63 -11.09
C MET A 1 -4.19 -5.97 -10.67
N GLY A 2 -4.31 -5.65 -9.39
CA GLY A 2 -5.42 -4.88 -8.87
C GLY A 2 -5.39 -3.45 -9.38
N THR A 3 -6.45 -2.72 -9.15
CA THR A 3 -6.47 -1.30 -9.43
C THR A 3 -7.45 -0.59 -8.51
N ILE A 4 -6.99 0.48 -7.89
CA ILE A 4 -7.81 1.39 -7.07
C ILE A 4 -9.02 1.95 -7.86
N ARG A 5 -8.95 1.98 -9.20
CA ARG A 5 -10.02 2.47 -10.08
C ARG A 5 -11.32 1.64 -10.03
N ARG A 6 -11.30 0.49 -9.34
CA ARG A 6 -12.51 -0.31 -9.06
C ARG A 6 -13.36 0.28 -7.92
N PHE A 7 -12.82 1.21 -7.16
CA PHE A 7 -13.46 1.82 -6.01
C PHE A 7 -13.85 3.26 -6.33
N ASP A 8 -15.07 3.64 -5.97
CA ASP A 8 -15.52 5.02 -6.05
C ASP A 8 -14.96 5.81 -4.88
N LEU A 9 -13.81 6.46 -5.12
CA LEU A 9 -13.13 7.24 -4.09
C LEU A 9 -13.94 8.48 -3.67
N ASP A 10 -14.84 9.01 -4.50
CA ASP A 10 -15.68 10.13 -4.12
C ASP A 10 -16.75 9.69 -3.09
N GLU A 11 -17.40 8.55 -3.33
CA GLU A 11 -18.34 7.98 -2.38
C GLU A 11 -17.67 7.68 -1.03
N ILE A 12 -16.51 7.01 -1.07
CA ILE A 12 -15.78 6.62 0.15
C ILE A 12 -15.30 7.87 0.91
N LYS A 13 -14.67 8.80 0.20
CA LYS A 13 -14.17 10.05 0.75
C LYS A 13 -15.27 10.83 1.48
N ASN A 14 -16.40 11.00 0.81
CA ASN A 14 -17.54 11.75 1.38
C ASN A 14 -18.15 11.03 2.59
N LYS A 15 -18.33 9.70 2.49
CA LYS A 15 -18.93 8.89 3.57
C LYS A 15 -18.10 8.92 4.86
N TYR A 16 -16.79 8.90 4.74
CA TYR A 16 -15.87 8.83 5.90
C TYR A 16 -15.19 10.16 6.21
N SER A 17 -15.50 11.22 5.43
CA SER A 17 -14.87 12.54 5.55
C SER A 17 -13.34 12.44 5.50
N SER A 18 -12.82 11.70 4.53
CA SER A 18 -11.38 11.47 4.38
C SER A 18 -10.74 12.58 3.55
N GLU A 19 -9.73 13.23 4.10
CA GLU A 19 -9.03 14.34 3.45
C GLU A 19 -7.68 13.95 2.87
N VAL A 20 -7.15 12.80 3.30
CA VAL A 20 -5.85 12.29 2.90
C VAL A 20 -5.99 10.95 2.18
N PHE A 21 -5.23 10.78 1.11
CA PHE A 21 -5.05 9.50 0.44
C PHE A 21 -3.61 9.03 0.64
N VAL A 22 -3.44 7.78 1.03
CA VAL A 22 -2.13 7.16 1.27
C VAL A 22 -2.04 5.88 0.45
N GLU A 23 -0.99 5.75 -0.34
CA GLU A 23 -0.73 4.58 -1.16
C GLU A 23 0.61 3.96 -0.78
N THR A 24 0.69 2.62 -0.77
CA THR A 24 1.94 1.88 -0.72
C THR A 24 2.12 1.11 -2.03
N GLY A 25 3.30 1.23 -2.66
CA GLY A 25 3.56 0.74 -4.01
C GLY A 25 3.14 1.74 -5.09
N THR A 26 3.96 2.78 -5.32
CA THR A 26 3.66 3.84 -6.31
C THR A 26 3.65 3.33 -7.75
N MET A 27 4.57 2.43 -8.09
CA MET A 27 4.77 1.96 -9.46
C MET A 27 4.79 3.11 -10.48
N PHE A 28 3.94 3.06 -11.49
CA PHE A 28 3.85 4.10 -12.52
C PHE A 28 2.96 5.29 -12.14
N GLY A 29 2.48 5.34 -10.90
CA GLY A 29 1.68 6.44 -10.36
C GLY A 29 0.20 6.40 -10.70
N ASP A 30 -0.34 5.26 -11.14
CA ASP A 30 -1.76 5.14 -11.52
C ASP A 30 -2.71 5.43 -10.35
N GLY A 31 -2.36 5.03 -9.13
CA GLY A 31 -3.16 5.31 -7.94
C GLY A 31 -3.12 6.79 -7.56
N VAL A 32 -1.95 7.40 -7.59
CA VAL A 32 -1.78 8.85 -7.38
C VAL A 32 -2.58 9.65 -8.39
N GLU A 33 -2.47 9.31 -9.69
CA GLU A 33 -3.19 9.98 -10.76
C GLU A 33 -4.71 9.85 -10.58
N TYR A 34 -5.19 8.67 -10.17
CA TYR A 34 -6.59 8.47 -9.89
C TYR A 34 -7.06 9.30 -8.70
N ALA A 35 -6.33 9.28 -7.59
CA ALA A 35 -6.66 10.03 -6.37
C ALA A 35 -6.69 11.54 -6.60
N LEU A 36 -5.85 12.08 -7.48
CA LEU A 36 -5.86 13.50 -7.85
C LEU A 36 -7.20 13.98 -8.38
N GLY A 37 -7.99 13.10 -9.02
CA GLY A 37 -9.32 13.42 -9.54
C GLY A 37 -10.37 13.69 -8.46
N PHE A 38 -10.13 13.37 -7.19
CA PHE A 38 -11.13 13.41 -6.11
C PHE A 38 -10.89 14.53 -5.08
N GLY A 39 -9.92 15.40 -5.31
CA GLY A 39 -9.73 16.61 -4.51
C GLY A 39 -9.30 16.35 -3.07
N PHE A 40 -8.48 15.34 -2.81
CA PHE A 40 -7.82 15.17 -1.52
C PHE A 40 -6.94 16.38 -1.20
N ASP A 41 -6.80 16.70 0.07
CA ASP A 41 -5.93 17.78 0.54
C ASP A 41 -4.46 17.36 0.48
N LYS A 42 -4.20 16.07 0.72
CA LYS A 42 -2.88 15.49 0.62
C LYS A 42 -2.96 14.06 0.04
N ILE A 43 -1.99 13.75 -0.81
CA ILE A 43 -1.76 12.41 -1.37
C ILE A 43 -0.32 12.04 -1.03
N ILE A 44 -0.14 10.91 -0.35
CA ILE A 44 1.16 10.34 -0.01
C ILE A 44 1.25 9.00 -0.73
N SER A 45 2.35 8.76 -1.44
CA SER A 45 2.63 7.46 -2.03
C SER A 45 4.05 7.02 -1.68
N ILE A 46 4.22 5.77 -1.29
CA ILE A 46 5.49 5.22 -0.81
C ILE A 46 6.02 4.24 -1.85
N GLU A 47 7.28 4.44 -2.27
CA GLU A 47 7.93 3.62 -3.28
C GLU A 47 9.31 3.16 -2.79
N ILE A 48 9.57 1.86 -2.89
CA ILE A 48 10.84 1.28 -2.43
C ILE A 48 11.92 1.33 -3.53
N GLU A 49 11.54 1.26 -4.80
CA GLU A 49 12.48 1.22 -5.92
C GLU A 49 12.96 2.63 -6.30
N PRO A 50 14.25 2.96 -6.14
CA PRO A 50 14.75 4.32 -6.34
C PRO A 50 14.46 4.89 -7.73
N ALA A 51 14.58 4.08 -8.79
CA ALA A 51 14.35 4.52 -10.16
C ALA A 51 12.87 4.85 -10.45
N ILE A 52 11.95 4.08 -9.85
CA ILE A 52 10.51 4.33 -9.94
C ILE A 52 10.16 5.58 -9.14
N HIS A 53 10.67 5.67 -7.90
CA HIS A 53 10.51 6.85 -7.06
C HIS A 53 10.97 8.13 -7.74
N GLU A 54 12.16 8.13 -8.36
CA GLU A 54 12.69 9.32 -9.07
C GLU A 54 11.75 9.74 -10.19
N THR A 55 11.25 8.77 -10.96
CA THR A 55 10.32 9.04 -12.08
C THR A 55 9.00 9.63 -11.57
N ALA A 56 8.39 9.01 -10.56
CA ALA A 56 7.15 9.49 -9.96
C ALA A 56 7.32 10.87 -9.32
N SER A 57 8.37 11.06 -8.51
CA SER A 57 8.66 12.34 -7.86
C SER A 57 8.84 13.47 -8.88
N ASN A 58 9.52 13.21 -10.00
CA ASN A 58 9.65 14.19 -11.08
C ASN A 58 8.30 14.53 -11.75
N SER A 59 7.42 13.55 -11.89
CA SER A 59 6.10 13.75 -12.48
C SER A 59 5.21 14.67 -11.62
N TYR A 60 5.32 14.57 -10.31
CA TYR A 60 4.47 15.33 -9.37
C TYR A 60 5.17 16.48 -8.66
N LYS A 61 6.42 16.80 -8.98
CA LYS A 61 7.24 17.84 -8.29
C LYS A 61 6.61 19.23 -8.19
N ASN A 62 5.69 19.57 -9.09
CA ASN A 62 5.00 20.86 -9.11
C ASN A 62 3.62 20.82 -8.44
N ASN A 63 3.21 19.66 -7.91
CA ASN A 63 1.94 19.49 -7.23
C ASN A 63 2.18 19.41 -5.73
N ASN A 64 1.90 20.48 -5.01
CA ASN A 64 2.13 20.59 -3.57
C ASN A 64 1.23 19.68 -2.72
N LYS A 65 0.24 19.03 -3.31
CA LYS A 65 -0.63 18.06 -2.63
C LYS A 65 -0.07 16.64 -2.67
N VAL A 66 0.88 16.36 -3.56
CA VAL A 66 1.46 15.02 -3.76
C VAL A 66 2.84 14.95 -3.15
N GLU A 67 3.06 13.93 -2.35
CA GLU A 67 4.35 13.58 -1.77
C GLU A 67 4.67 12.13 -2.11
N ILE A 68 5.74 11.90 -2.87
CA ILE A 68 6.26 10.56 -3.15
C ILE A 68 7.46 10.32 -2.25
N ILE A 69 7.39 9.28 -1.41
CA ILE A 69 8.41 8.99 -0.39
C ILE A 69 9.17 7.75 -0.79
N LEU A 70 10.50 7.85 -0.83
CA LEU A 70 11.37 6.71 -1.07
C LEU A 70 11.52 5.88 0.21
N GLY A 71 11.18 4.61 0.16
CA GLY A 71 11.46 3.68 1.24
C GLY A 71 10.56 2.44 1.27
N ASP A 72 10.93 1.55 2.17
CA ASP A 72 10.18 0.36 2.51
C ASP A 72 8.92 0.76 3.31
N SER A 73 7.74 0.46 2.79
CA SER A 73 6.47 0.88 3.39
C SER A 73 6.27 0.32 4.80
N SER A 74 6.78 -0.87 5.09
CA SER A 74 6.74 -1.44 6.45
C SER A 74 7.46 -0.57 7.50
N LYS A 75 8.43 0.25 7.06
CA LYS A 75 9.24 1.12 7.91
C LYS A 75 8.81 2.60 7.81
N VAL A 76 8.53 3.05 6.59
CA VAL A 76 8.23 4.47 6.30
C VAL A 76 6.80 4.83 6.68
N LEU A 77 5.82 3.96 6.44
CA LEU A 77 4.43 4.26 6.76
C LEU A 77 4.22 4.62 8.24
N PRO A 78 4.75 3.87 9.23
CA PRO A 78 4.62 4.25 10.64
C PRO A 78 5.10 5.67 10.96
N GLU A 79 6.16 6.14 10.27
CA GLU A 79 6.70 7.50 10.44
C GLU A 79 5.76 8.55 9.83
N CYS A 80 5.21 8.27 8.65
CA CYS A 80 4.27 9.15 7.95
C CYS A 80 2.96 9.36 8.72
N LEU A 81 2.45 8.32 9.39
CA LEU A 81 1.16 8.36 10.08
C LEU A 81 1.08 9.48 11.11
N SER A 82 2.19 9.84 11.73
CA SER A 82 2.25 10.94 12.73
C SER A 82 1.96 12.31 12.13
N SER A 83 2.17 12.48 10.82
CA SER A 83 1.91 13.73 10.09
C SER A 83 0.50 13.82 9.51
N ILE A 84 -0.26 12.72 9.53
CA ILE A 84 -1.61 12.63 8.96
C ILE A 84 -2.63 12.99 10.04
N ASN A 85 -3.13 14.21 9.98
CA ASN A 85 -4.20 14.69 10.83
C ASN A 85 -5.54 14.58 10.09
N GLY A 86 -6.49 13.84 10.65
CA GLY A 86 -7.79 13.57 10.03
C GLY A 86 -7.91 12.14 9.47
N ASN A 87 -9.09 11.84 8.93
CA ASN A 87 -9.38 10.54 8.35
C ASN A 87 -8.66 10.36 7.01
N ALA A 88 -8.16 9.18 6.75
CA ALA A 88 -7.46 8.85 5.53
C ALA A 88 -8.08 7.64 4.82
N ILE A 89 -7.87 7.56 3.51
CA ILE A 89 -8.05 6.34 2.73
C ILE A 89 -6.66 5.77 2.46
N PHE A 90 -6.43 4.54 2.86
CA PHE A 90 -5.22 3.78 2.60
C PHE A 90 -5.47 2.80 1.47
N TRP A 91 -4.65 2.87 0.42
CA TRP A 91 -4.53 1.88 -0.64
C TRP A 91 -3.23 1.12 -0.45
N LEU A 92 -3.32 -0.13 -0.02
CA LEU A 92 -2.17 -0.97 0.32
C LEU A 92 -1.96 -1.98 -0.81
N ASP A 93 -0.97 -1.71 -1.65
CA ASP A 93 -0.65 -2.46 -2.88
C ASP A 93 0.86 -2.78 -3.00
N ALA A 94 1.63 -2.55 -1.92
CA ALA A 94 3.05 -2.85 -1.92
C ALA A 94 3.30 -4.35 -1.73
N HIS A 95 4.04 -4.94 -2.66
CA HIS A 95 4.51 -6.31 -2.58
C HIS A 95 5.62 -6.58 -3.61
N PHE A 96 6.45 -7.58 -3.38
CA PHE A 96 7.51 -8.04 -4.29
C PHE A 96 8.27 -6.90 -5.01
N PRO A 97 9.08 -6.11 -4.29
CA PRO A 97 9.74 -4.91 -4.79
C PRO A 97 10.37 -5.10 -6.18
N GLY A 98 9.95 -4.25 -7.12
CA GLY A 98 10.48 -4.22 -8.49
C GLY A 98 10.08 -5.38 -9.40
N ALA A 99 9.39 -6.43 -8.89
CA ALA A 99 9.09 -7.60 -9.71
C ALA A 99 8.13 -7.28 -10.85
N ASP A 100 7.06 -6.55 -10.59
CA ASP A 100 6.07 -6.16 -11.60
C ASP A 100 6.62 -5.12 -12.59
N ALA A 101 7.62 -4.36 -12.18
CA ALA A 101 8.35 -3.43 -13.05
C ALA A 101 9.46 -4.11 -13.90
N GLY A 102 9.73 -5.40 -13.68
CA GLY A 102 10.81 -6.12 -14.35
C GLY A 102 12.22 -5.71 -13.89
N ILE A 103 12.34 -5.03 -12.76
CA ILE A 103 13.61 -4.63 -12.13
C ILE A 103 14.19 -5.81 -11.35
N SER A 104 13.33 -6.57 -10.70
CA SER A 104 13.68 -7.78 -9.97
C SER A 104 12.84 -8.97 -10.46
N SER A 105 12.99 -10.12 -9.83
CA SER A 105 12.11 -11.26 -10.06
C SER A 105 11.44 -11.69 -8.75
N TYR A 106 10.29 -12.32 -8.83
CA TYR A 106 9.63 -12.92 -7.65
C TYR A 106 10.55 -13.87 -6.90
N GLU A 107 11.41 -14.59 -7.64
CA GLU A 107 12.39 -15.50 -7.03
C GLU A 107 13.45 -14.74 -6.24
N SER A 108 13.97 -13.62 -6.76
CA SER A 108 14.96 -12.81 -6.03
C SER A 108 14.35 -12.15 -4.80
N CYS A 109 13.07 -11.78 -4.84
CA CYS A 109 12.37 -11.22 -3.69
C CYS A 109 12.27 -12.20 -2.50
N LYS A 110 12.39 -13.51 -2.73
CA LYS A 110 12.42 -14.51 -1.64
C LYS A 110 13.58 -14.33 -0.67
N GLN A 111 14.64 -13.64 -1.09
CA GLN A 111 15.80 -13.35 -0.24
C GLN A 111 15.62 -12.10 0.63
N MET A 112 14.58 -11.30 0.37
CA MET A 112 14.27 -10.11 1.15
C MET A 112 13.63 -10.48 2.49
N GLU A 113 13.71 -9.56 3.46
CA GLU A 113 12.94 -9.65 4.69
C GLU A 113 11.44 -9.80 4.37
N TYR A 114 10.72 -10.53 5.21
CA TYR A 114 9.30 -10.82 4.99
C TYR A 114 8.47 -9.54 4.83
N ASP A 115 8.57 -8.62 5.80
CA ASP A 115 7.81 -7.37 5.81
C ASP A 115 8.17 -6.43 4.66
N THR A 116 9.40 -6.49 4.13
CA THR A 116 9.79 -5.76 2.92
C THR A 116 9.15 -6.36 1.67
N ARG A 117 9.04 -7.67 1.62
CA ARG A 117 8.50 -8.38 0.46
C ARG A 117 6.98 -8.36 0.39
N VAL A 118 6.30 -8.49 1.52
CA VAL A 118 4.84 -8.50 1.66
C VAL A 118 4.43 -7.70 2.91
N PRO A 119 4.41 -6.38 2.84
CA PRO A 119 4.37 -5.50 4.01
C PRO A 119 3.00 -5.35 4.67
N LEU A 120 1.93 -5.89 4.10
CA LEU A 120 0.55 -5.63 4.50
C LEU A 120 0.30 -5.80 6.01
N GLU A 121 0.85 -6.84 6.65
CA GLU A 121 0.66 -7.06 8.09
C GLU A 121 1.29 -5.94 8.92
N ALA A 122 2.51 -5.54 8.58
CA ALA A 122 3.21 -4.44 9.23
C ALA A 122 2.48 -3.11 9.03
N GLU A 123 1.98 -2.86 7.81
CA GLU A 123 1.20 -1.68 7.45
C GLU A 123 -0.11 -1.61 8.25
N LEU A 124 -0.89 -2.69 8.28
CA LEU A 124 -2.13 -2.77 9.06
C LEU A 124 -1.87 -2.59 10.55
N THR A 125 -0.80 -3.18 11.08
CA THR A 125 -0.37 -3.00 12.46
C THR A 125 -0.05 -1.54 12.77
N ALA A 126 0.58 -0.84 11.84
CA ALA A 126 0.85 0.59 12.01
C ALA A 126 -0.44 1.42 11.99
N ILE A 127 -1.31 1.20 11.00
CA ILE A 127 -2.56 1.94 10.82
C ILE A 127 -3.53 1.69 12.00
N SER A 128 -3.56 0.47 12.55
CA SER A 128 -4.44 0.12 13.68
C SER A 128 -4.24 1.01 14.91
N LYS A 129 -3.07 1.63 15.09
CA LYS A 129 -2.80 2.58 16.17
C LYS A 129 -3.61 3.88 16.07
N ARG A 130 -4.26 4.13 14.93
CA ARG A 130 -5.08 5.31 14.67
C ARG A 130 -6.58 5.09 14.94
N VAL A 131 -7.02 3.85 15.16
CA VAL A 131 -8.44 3.45 15.21
C VAL A 131 -9.26 4.21 16.25
N ASP A 132 -8.68 4.59 17.36
CA ASP A 132 -9.38 5.34 18.43
C ASP A 132 -9.52 6.85 18.11
N SER A 133 -8.76 7.35 17.14
CA SER A 133 -8.68 8.77 16.81
C SER A 133 -9.34 9.12 15.48
N TYR A 134 -9.34 8.21 14.52
CA TYR A 134 -9.77 8.48 13.14
C TYR A 134 -10.63 7.34 12.58
N LYS A 135 -11.47 7.69 11.59
CA LYS A 135 -12.28 6.74 10.82
C LYS A 135 -11.61 6.48 9.49
N ASP A 136 -10.43 5.88 9.56
CA ASP A 136 -9.66 5.53 8.37
C ASP A 136 -10.37 4.43 7.57
N VAL A 137 -10.18 4.44 6.26
CA VAL A 137 -10.63 3.39 5.35
C VAL A 137 -9.40 2.69 4.78
N ILE A 138 -9.40 1.38 4.83
CA ILE A 138 -8.33 0.56 4.29
C ILE A 138 -8.86 -0.24 3.11
N ILE A 139 -8.18 -0.14 1.99
CA ILE A 139 -8.40 -0.92 0.78
C ILE A 139 -7.08 -1.63 0.50
N ALA A 140 -7.09 -2.95 0.56
CA ALA A 140 -5.90 -3.75 0.32
C ALA A 140 -6.06 -4.59 -0.95
N ASP A 141 -5.03 -4.60 -1.80
CA ASP A 141 -4.94 -5.52 -2.92
C ASP A 141 -4.24 -6.82 -2.53
N ASP A 142 -4.30 -7.79 -3.41
CA ASP A 142 -3.59 -9.06 -3.33
C ASP A 142 -3.79 -9.85 -2.01
N LEU A 143 -4.97 -9.72 -1.38
CA LEU A 143 -5.33 -10.49 -0.18
C LEU A 143 -5.17 -12.00 -0.36
N TRP A 144 -5.25 -12.48 -1.62
CA TRP A 144 -5.01 -13.89 -1.97
C TRP A 144 -3.59 -14.37 -1.61
N LEU A 145 -2.61 -13.47 -1.46
CA LEU A 145 -1.26 -13.80 -0.96
C LEU A 145 -1.30 -14.36 0.47
N TYR A 146 -2.32 -14.04 1.22
CA TYR A 146 -2.53 -14.42 2.61
C TYR A 146 -3.58 -15.51 2.79
N GLU A 147 -4.10 -16.07 1.69
CA GLU A 147 -5.06 -17.18 1.68
C GLU A 147 -4.36 -18.52 1.41
N GLU A 148 -4.92 -19.61 1.97
CA GLU A 148 -4.52 -20.96 1.56
C GLU A 148 -5.05 -21.28 0.17
N GLY A 149 -4.23 -21.87 -0.69
CA GLY A 149 -4.65 -22.28 -2.03
C GLY A 149 -3.51 -22.54 -2.99
N ALA A 150 -3.85 -23.05 -4.17
CA ALA A 150 -2.94 -23.19 -5.27
C ALA A 150 -2.92 -21.87 -6.07
N TYR A 151 -1.96 -21.03 -5.81
CA TYR A 151 -1.77 -19.79 -6.57
C TYR A 151 -0.88 -20.07 -7.78
N GLY A 152 -1.44 -19.93 -8.96
CA GLY A 152 -0.70 -20.02 -10.22
C GLY A 152 0.40 -18.95 -10.26
N GLY A 153 1.62 -19.33 -10.62
CA GLY A 153 2.72 -18.40 -10.75
C GLY A 153 3.65 -18.27 -9.54
N GLY A 154 3.41 -18.98 -8.43
CA GLY A 154 4.37 -19.10 -7.33
C GLY A 154 4.56 -17.85 -6.48
N ASN A 155 3.60 -16.96 -6.44
CA ASN A 155 3.66 -15.74 -5.66
C ASN A 155 3.65 -16.00 -4.14
N MET A 156 2.99 -17.09 -3.70
CA MET A 156 3.10 -17.60 -2.33
C MET A 156 4.25 -18.59 -2.26
N ASN A 157 5.35 -18.17 -1.74
CA ASN A 157 6.40 -19.10 -1.39
C ASN A 157 6.10 -19.81 -0.06
N GLU A 158 6.85 -20.89 0.19
CA GLU A 158 6.71 -21.69 1.41
C GLU A 158 6.94 -20.86 2.69
N HIS A 159 7.75 -19.82 2.62
CA HIS A 159 8.01 -18.93 3.75
C HIS A 159 6.80 -18.05 4.11
N ALA A 160 6.12 -17.49 3.12
CA ALA A 160 4.87 -16.76 3.34
C ALA A 160 3.79 -17.69 3.93
N ARG A 161 3.70 -18.95 3.44
CA ARG A 161 2.78 -19.94 4.00
C ARG A 161 3.10 -20.29 5.45
N GLN A 162 4.38 -20.45 5.79
CA GLN A 162 4.79 -20.77 7.16
C GLN A 162 4.52 -19.61 8.11
N HIS A 163 4.67 -18.38 7.65
CA HIS A 163 4.44 -17.18 8.47
C HIS A 163 2.94 -16.90 8.67
N ASN A 164 2.14 -17.17 7.63
CA ASN A 164 0.69 -16.92 7.65
C ASN A 164 -0.15 -18.07 8.19
N GLN A 165 0.45 -19.15 8.69
CA GLN A 165 -0.30 -20.25 9.31
C GLN A 165 -1.20 -19.83 10.49
N ASN A 166 -1.02 -18.61 10.99
CA ASN A 166 -1.75 -18.06 12.13
C ASN A 166 -2.56 -16.79 11.81
N ILE A 167 -2.55 -16.30 10.56
CA ILE A 167 -3.29 -15.09 10.17
C ILE A 167 -4.35 -15.48 9.16
N THR A 168 -5.60 -15.41 9.55
CA THR A 168 -6.73 -15.64 8.65
C THR A 168 -7.16 -14.32 7.99
N LYS A 169 -7.81 -14.43 6.82
CA LYS A 169 -8.43 -13.28 6.13
C LYS A 169 -9.38 -12.51 7.06
N GLU A 170 -10.06 -13.21 7.95
CA GLU A 170 -10.95 -12.63 8.94
C GLU A 170 -10.20 -11.82 10.00
N GLU A 171 -8.97 -12.20 10.36
CA GLU A 171 -8.14 -11.42 11.28
C GLU A 171 -7.58 -10.17 10.62
N VAL A 172 -7.31 -10.22 9.32
CA VAL A 172 -6.83 -9.07 8.54
C VAL A 172 -7.98 -8.10 8.21
N VAL A 173 -9.17 -8.62 7.92
CA VAL A 173 -10.34 -7.83 7.49
C VAL A 173 -11.32 -7.53 8.64
N GLY A 174 -11.24 -8.26 9.74
CA GLY A 174 -12.21 -8.23 10.84
C GLY A 174 -11.82 -7.33 12.03
N LYS A 175 -10.74 -6.56 11.90
CA LYS A 175 -10.36 -5.50 12.84
C LYS A 175 -10.50 -4.15 12.16
#